data_ed2e3d14a525f2f9ff32096976584f3a
#
_entry.id   ed2e3d14a525f2f9ff32096976584f3a
#
_cell.length_a   1.000
_cell.length_b   1.000
_cell.length_c   1.000
_cell.angle_alpha   90.00
_cell.angle_beta   90.00
_cell.angle_gamma   90.00
#
_symmetry.space_group_name_H-M   'P 1'
#
loop_
_entity.id
_entity.type
_entity.pdbx_description
1 polymer ?
#
loop_
_entity_poly.entity_id
_entity_poly.type
_entity_poly.pdbx_seq_one_letter_code
_entity_poly.pdbx_strand_id
1 'polypeptide(L)'
;RIASADSARIMEWRRALDAEFAHDLLAEAQATADNVRGGARRFSAAKAVDGRADTYWATDDGVTAATLSLQFEQPRRVNRILLQEYIPLGQRVGRFAVEWLDGDTWRPVETAEEMTTIGYKRIIRFAGVTTPALRVRFGQARGPLCISNVEAYDAPVLLEEPRIVRNGAGEVTLAAGDTQAEIRYTLDGTE
;
A
#
# COMPACT_ATOMS: atom_id res chain seq x y z
N ARG A 1 -29.42 0.50 17.56
CA ARG A 1 -29.23 -0.86 17.04
C ARG A 1 -29.00 -0.75 15.54
N ILE A 2 -27.96 -1.42 15.03
CA ILE A 2 -27.70 -1.52 13.58
C ILE A 2 -28.73 -2.51 13.02
N ALA A 3 -29.33 -2.19 11.87
CA ALA A 3 -30.25 -3.10 11.20
C ALA A 3 -29.55 -4.40 10.80
N SER A 4 -30.29 -5.52 10.75
CA SER A 4 -29.68 -6.84 10.48
C SER A 4 -29.03 -6.92 9.09
N ALA A 5 -29.62 -6.25 8.09
CA ALA A 5 -29.06 -6.14 6.74
C ALA A 5 -27.72 -5.40 6.73
N ASP A 6 -27.62 -4.28 7.45
CA ASP A 6 -26.38 -3.50 7.58
C ASP A 6 -25.28 -4.31 8.30
N SER A 7 -25.68 -5.05 9.35
CA SER A 7 -24.76 -5.95 10.06
C SER A 7 -24.20 -7.03 9.15
N ALA A 8 -25.02 -7.64 8.29
CA ALA A 8 -24.57 -8.66 7.34
C ALA A 8 -23.58 -8.07 6.33
N ARG A 9 -23.87 -6.88 5.79
CA ARG A 9 -22.99 -6.18 4.83
C ARG A 9 -21.67 -5.76 5.44
N ILE A 10 -21.68 -5.27 6.69
CA ILE A 10 -20.44 -4.94 7.44
C ILE A 10 -19.58 -6.19 7.64
N MET A 11 -20.19 -7.33 7.96
CA MET A 11 -19.46 -8.59 8.14
C MET A 11 -18.91 -9.15 6.83
N GLU A 12 -19.61 -8.97 5.72
CA GLU A 12 -19.14 -9.33 4.39
C GLU A 12 -17.90 -8.46 4.00
N TRP A 13 -17.99 -7.16 4.19
CA TRP A 13 -16.86 -6.24 3.99
C TRP A 13 -15.67 -6.60 4.87
N ARG A 14 -15.91 -6.93 6.13
CA ARG A 14 -14.85 -7.34 7.03
C ARG A 14 -14.14 -8.60 6.51
N ARG A 15 -14.89 -9.60 6.05
CA ARG A 15 -14.31 -10.83 5.48
C ARG A 15 -13.50 -10.54 4.21
N ALA A 16 -14.00 -9.65 3.35
CA ALA A 16 -13.28 -9.25 2.15
C ALA A 16 -11.96 -8.55 2.49
N LEU A 17 -11.97 -7.62 3.45
CA LEU A 17 -10.75 -6.96 3.94
C LEU A 17 -9.79 -7.94 4.61
N ASP A 18 -10.29 -8.84 5.45
CA ASP A 18 -9.46 -9.84 6.12
C ASP A 18 -8.81 -10.79 5.09
N ALA A 19 -9.49 -11.11 4.00
CA ALA A 19 -8.92 -11.90 2.90
C ALA A 19 -7.90 -11.10 2.07
N GLU A 20 -8.16 -9.82 1.81
CA GLU A 20 -7.25 -8.93 1.07
C GLU A 20 -5.90 -8.76 1.78
N PHE A 21 -5.92 -8.68 3.12
CA PHE A 21 -4.75 -8.43 3.96
C PHE A 21 -4.30 -9.66 4.77
N ALA A 22 -4.75 -10.86 4.39
CA ALA A 22 -4.43 -12.08 5.14
C ALA A 22 -2.96 -12.49 5.09
N HIS A 23 -2.22 -12.08 4.05
CA HIS A 23 -0.89 -12.59 3.77
C HIS A 23 0.07 -11.43 3.47
N ASP A 24 0.77 -10.98 4.49
CA ASP A 24 1.85 -10.02 4.31
C ASP A 24 3.07 -10.71 3.69
N LEU A 25 3.41 -10.32 2.46
CA LEU A 25 4.55 -10.86 1.72
C LEU A 25 5.90 -10.41 2.27
N LEU A 26 5.92 -9.36 3.12
CA LEU A 26 7.14 -8.82 3.74
C LEU A 26 7.43 -9.41 5.12
N ALA A 27 6.56 -10.23 5.69
CA ALA A 27 6.75 -10.82 7.03
C ALA A 27 8.08 -11.60 7.16
N GLU A 28 8.56 -12.19 6.04
CA GLU A 28 9.82 -12.94 5.96
C GLU A 28 10.88 -12.24 5.10
N ALA A 29 10.63 -11.00 4.69
CA ALA A 29 11.56 -10.27 3.83
C ALA A 29 12.77 -9.74 4.60
N GLN A 30 13.92 -9.70 3.93
CA GLN A 30 15.08 -9.03 4.46
C GLN A 30 14.99 -7.53 4.23
N ALA A 31 14.95 -6.75 5.31
CA ALA A 31 14.90 -5.30 5.26
C ALA A 31 16.27 -4.69 5.57
N THR A 32 16.70 -3.75 4.71
CA THR A 32 17.91 -2.93 4.89
C THR A 32 17.59 -1.45 4.67
N ALA A 33 18.39 -0.56 5.19
CA ALA A 33 18.25 0.87 5.00
C ALA A 33 19.62 1.55 4.87
N ASP A 34 19.68 2.63 4.11
CA ASP A 34 20.90 3.43 3.91
C ASP A 34 21.29 4.28 5.13
N ASN A 35 20.34 4.48 6.07
CA ASN A 35 20.60 5.13 7.35
C ASN A 35 19.80 4.45 8.47
N VAL A 36 20.45 4.24 9.61
CA VAL A 36 19.87 3.67 10.83
C VAL A 36 20.36 4.47 12.03
N ARG A 37 19.42 4.99 12.83
CA ARG A 37 19.68 5.84 14.00
C ARG A 37 20.74 5.26 14.92
N GLY A 38 21.91 5.93 14.98
CA GLY A 38 23.06 5.53 15.78
C GLY A 38 23.59 4.13 15.47
N GLY A 39 23.27 3.56 14.31
CA GLY A 39 23.58 2.16 13.98
C GLY A 39 22.93 1.14 14.92
N ALA A 40 21.96 1.57 15.75
CA ALA A 40 21.42 0.78 16.83
C ALA A 40 20.39 -0.24 16.34
N ARG A 41 20.55 -1.51 16.73
CA ARG A 41 19.66 -2.62 16.36
C ARG A 41 18.17 -2.36 16.65
N ARG A 42 17.87 -1.62 17.69
CA ARG A 42 16.48 -1.27 18.07
C ARG A 42 15.78 -0.36 17.05
N PHE A 43 16.53 0.30 16.17
CA PHE A 43 16.05 1.18 15.11
C PHE A 43 16.39 0.64 13.70
N SER A 44 16.80 -0.62 13.59
CA SER A 44 17.15 -1.23 12.29
C SER A 44 15.96 -1.28 11.35
N ALA A 45 16.24 -1.42 10.05
CA ALA A 45 15.23 -1.56 8.99
C ALA A 45 14.24 -2.72 9.27
N ALA A 46 14.73 -3.83 9.87
CA ALA A 46 13.89 -4.97 10.24
C ALA A 46 12.73 -4.60 11.20
N LYS A 47 12.81 -3.45 11.88
CA LYS A 47 11.75 -2.97 12.76
C LYS A 47 10.55 -2.38 12.00
N ALA A 48 10.70 -2.14 10.72
CA ALA A 48 9.60 -1.72 9.86
C ALA A 48 8.80 -2.91 9.26
N VAL A 49 9.27 -4.15 9.43
CA VAL A 49 8.62 -5.36 8.89
C VAL A 49 8.45 -6.47 9.95
N ASP A 50 8.58 -6.14 11.24
CA ASP A 50 8.48 -7.13 12.32
C ASP A 50 7.05 -7.34 12.84
N GLY A 51 6.04 -6.73 12.21
CA GLY A 51 4.62 -6.84 12.54
C GLY A 51 4.24 -6.21 13.90
N ARG A 52 5.10 -5.39 14.50
CA ARG A 52 4.91 -4.82 15.83
C ARG A 52 4.64 -3.32 15.76
N ALA A 53 3.54 -2.89 16.33
CA ALA A 53 3.15 -1.47 16.36
C ALA A 53 3.98 -0.60 17.32
N ASP A 54 4.76 -1.21 18.23
CA ASP A 54 5.58 -0.55 19.24
C ASP A 54 7.06 -0.44 18.87
N THR A 55 7.45 -0.97 17.72
CA THR A 55 8.80 -0.87 17.15
C THR A 55 8.80 -0.02 15.87
N TYR A 56 9.96 0.48 15.49
CA TYR A 56 10.08 1.27 14.26
C TYR A 56 11.53 1.36 13.78
N TRP A 57 11.71 1.44 12.49
CA TRP A 57 12.96 1.91 11.89
C TRP A 57 13.04 3.42 12.02
N ALA A 58 14.23 3.93 12.36
CA ALA A 58 14.45 5.37 12.41
C ALA A 58 15.80 5.76 11.79
N THR A 59 15.84 6.97 11.22
CA THR A 59 17.06 7.63 10.76
C THR A 59 17.70 8.49 11.86
N ASP A 60 18.97 8.86 11.66
CA ASP A 60 19.68 9.81 12.52
C ASP A 60 19.02 11.18 12.52
N ASP A 61 19.30 11.96 13.56
CA ASP A 61 18.84 13.36 13.63
C ASP A 61 19.41 14.15 12.45
N GLY A 62 18.54 14.95 11.81
CA GLY A 62 18.88 15.71 10.62
C GLY A 62 18.80 14.95 9.30
N VAL A 63 18.67 13.61 9.30
CA VAL A 63 18.46 12.81 8.10
C VAL A 63 16.97 12.81 7.75
N THR A 64 16.60 13.57 6.73
CA THR A 64 15.21 13.78 6.28
C THR A 64 14.88 13.05 4.97
N ALA A 65 15.84 12.32 4.43
CA ALA A 65 15.70 11.47 3.25
C ALA A 65 16.50 10.19 3.44
N ALA A 66 15.90 9.05 3.14
CA ALA A 66 16.55 7.75 3.20
C ALA A 66 15.78 6.71 2.37
N THR A 67 16.41 5.58 2.12
CA THR A 67 15.83 4.45 1.38
C THR A 67 15.71 3.23 2.29
N LEU A 68 14.53 2.63 2.32
CA LEU A 68 14.27 1.33 2.92
C LEU A 68 14.14 0.30 1.78
N SER A 69 15.00 -0.70 1.76
CA SER A 69 15.02 -1.78 0.77
C SER A 69 14.52 -3.08 1.38
N LEU A 70 13.66 -3.78 0.65
CA LEU A 70 12.89 -4.94 1.09
C LEU A 70 13.11 -6.06 0.07
N GLN A 71 13.87 -7.07 0.45
CA GLN A 71 14.26 -8.19 -0.40
C GLN A 71 13.42 -9.42 -0.05
N PHE A 72 12.72 -9.97 -1.04
CA PHE A 72 12.03 -11.25 -0.91
C PHE A 72 13.00 -12.42 -1.03
N GLU A 73 12.72 -13.54 -0.41
CA GLU A 73 13.46 -14.77 -0.57
C GLU A 73 13.40 -15.29 -2.02
N GLN A 74 12.22 -15.13 -2.63
CA GLN A 74 11.95 -15.44 -4.04
C GLN A 74 11.11 -14.32 -4.64
N PRO A 75 11.13 -14.11 -5.97
CA PRO A 75 10.27 -13.13 -6.60
C PRO A 75 8.80 -13.35 -6.23
N ARG A 76 8.11 -12.27 -5.85
CA ARG A 76 6.70 -12.24 -5.47
C ARG A 76 5.92 -11.30 -6.39
N ARG A 77 4.69 -11.65 -6.68
CA ARG A 77 3.76 -10.70 -7.29
C ARG A 77 3.20 -9.79 -6.20
N VAL A 78 3.25 -8.50 -6.45
CA VAL A 78 2.79 -7.47 -5.50
C VAL A 78 1.96 -6.44 -6.24
N ASN A 79 0.84 -6.02 -5.67
CA ASN A 79 -0.01 -4.97 -6.23
C ASN A 79 -0.48 -3.96 -5.17
N ARG A 80 -0.07 -4.14 -3.92
CA ARG A 80 -0.34 -3.20 -2.82
C ARG A 80 0.85 -3.11 -1.89
N ILE A 81 1.09 -1.93 -1.39
CA ILE A 81 1.99 -1.70 -0.25
C ILE A 81 1.27 -0.87 0.80
N LEU A 82 1.42 -1.25 2.06
CA LEU A 82 0.91 -0.54 3.22
C LEU A 82 2.09 0.04 3.99
N LEU A 83 1.99 1.30 4.36
CA LEU A 83 3.02 2.06 5.08
C LEU A 83 2.41 2.71 6.32
N GLN A 84 3.15 2.73 7.44
CA GLN A 84 2.75 3.41 8.66
C GLN A 84 3.94 4.16 9.27
N GLU A 85 3.73 5.40 9.63
CA GLU A 85 4.68 6.14 10.49
C GLU A 85 4.44 5.79 11.96
N TYR A 86 5.49 5.88 12.77
CA TYR A 86 5.36 5.75 14.21
C TYR A 86 4.76 7.03 14.82
N ILE A 87 3.44 7.12 14.78
CA ILE A 87 2.65 8.31 15.12
C ILE A 87 2.90 8.89 16.52
N PRO A 88 3.27 8.10 17.57
CA PRO A 88 3.63 8.70 18.85
C PRO A 88 4.77 9.75 18.77
N LEU A 89 5.62 9.69 17.74
CA LEU A 89 6.65 10.68 17.45
C LEU A 89 6.24 11.72 16.38
N GLY A 90 5.00 11.67 15.91
CA GLY A 90 4.43 12.57 14.92
C GLY A 90 4.60 12.12 13.47
N GLN A 91 3.76 12.66 12.61
CA GLN A 91 3.83 12.49 11.16
C GLN A 91 4.95 13.38 10.58
N ARG A 92 5.88 12.81 9.84
CA ARG A 92 7.08 13.50 9.37
C ARG A 92 7.31 13.39 7.87
N VAL A 93 6.88 12.29 7.24
CA VAL A 93 7.09 12.07 5.81
C VAL A 93 6.34 13.11 4.99
N GLY A 94 7.06 13.87 4.17
CA GLY A 94 6.51 14.86 3.25
C GLY A 94 6.35 14.33 1.83
N ARG A 95 7.24 13.43 1.41
CA ARG A 95 7.20 12.75 0.11
C ARG A 95 7.86 11.38 0.20
N PHE A 96 7.35 10.43 -0.57
CA PHE A 96 7.98 9.13 -0.75
C PHE A 96 7.75 8.60 -2.18
N ALA A 97 8.47 7.57 -2.56
CA ALA A 97 8.25 6.83 -3.78
C ALA A 97 8.40 5.33 -3.49
N VAL A 98 7.58 4.52 -4.11
CA VAL A 98 7.69 3.05 -4.08
C VAL A 98 8.25 2.61 -5.41
N GLU A 99 9.27 1.77 -5.39
CA GLU A 99 9.94 1.24 -6.58
C GLU A 99 10.10 -0.28 -6.45
N TRP A 100 10.06 -0.96 -7.57
CA TRP A 100 10.28 -2.39 -7.70
C TRP A 100 11.49 -2.69 -8.59
N LEU A 101 12.14 -3.81 -8.36
CA LEU A 101 13.32 -4.23 -9.12
C LEU A 101 12.89 -5.05 -10.34
N ASP A 102 13.16 -4.52 -11.55
CA ASP A 102 12.95 -5.17 -12.84
C ASP A 102 14.32 -5.53 -13.44
N GLY A 103 14.72 -6.80 -13.33
CA GLY A 103 16.09 -7.22 -13.59
C GLY A 103 17.07 -6.46 -12.69
N ASP A 104 17.92 -5.62 -13.27
CA ASP A 104 18.89 -4.79 -12.54
C ASP A 104 18.44 -3.31 -12.42
N THR A 105 17.20 -3.00 -12.81
CA THR A 105 16.72 -1.63 -12.88
C THR A 105 15.58 -1.39 -11.90
N TRP A 106 15.70 -0.35 -11.08
CA TRP A 106 14.62 0.10 -10.23
C TRP A 106 13.61 0.93 -11.03
N ARG A 107 12.34 0.53 -10.99
CA ARG A 107 11.23 1.22 -11.64
C ARG A 107 10.22 1.71 -10.60
N PRO A 108 9.66 2.92 -10.75
CA PRO A 108 8.55 3.33 -9.90
C PRO A 108 7.32 2.45 -10.17
N VAL A 109 6.50 2.22 -9.13
CA VAL A 109 5.18 1.62 -9.31
C VAL A 109 4.26 2.60 -10.04
N GLU A 110 3.47 2.09 -10.98
CA GLU A 110 2.48 2.89 -11.70
C GLU A 110 1.22 3.04 -10.84
N THR A 111 0.93 4.25 -10.43
CA THR A 111 -0.24 4.60 -9.62
C THR A 111 -0.71 6.01 -9.94
N ALA A 112 -2.02 6.25 -9.84
CA ALA A 112 -2.61 7.58 -9.93
C ALA A 112 -2.49 8.37 -8.62
N GLU A 113 -2.06 7.73 -7.53
CA GLU A 113 -2.00 8.34 -6.21
C GLU A 113 -0.73 9.19 -6.05
N GLU A 114 -0.88 10.40 -5.51
CA GLU A 114 0.28 11.19 -5.07
C GLU A 114 0.89 10.58 -3.80
N MET A 115 2.20 10.31 -3.85
CA MET A 115 2.96 9.75 -2.73
C MET A 115 3.57 10.87 -1.87
N THR A 116 2.72 11.63 -1.17
CA THR A 116 3.14 12.78 -0.35
C THR A 116 3.31 12.42 1.11
N THR A 117 2.27 12.03 1.80
CA THR A 117 2.26 11.77 3.25
C THR A 117 1.86 10.32 3.53
N ILE A 118 2.30 9.77 4.65
CA ILE A 118 1.94 8.43 5.11
C ILE A 118 0.97 8.51 6.29
N GLY A 119 1.41 9.11 7.39
CA GLY A 119 0.62 9.22 8.60
C GLY A 119 0.39 7.88 9.31
N TYR A 120 -0.79 7.73 9.91
CA TYR A 120 -1.13 6.52 10.65
C TYR A 120 -1.14 5.26 9.78
N LYS A 121 -1.67 5.36 8.54
CA LYS A 121 -1.70 4.26 7.58
C LYS A 121 -1.94 4.80 6.16
N ARG A 122 -1.11 4.37 5.24
CA ARG A 122 -1.26 4.64 3.81
C ARG A 122 -1.17 3.34 3.04
N ILE A 123 -2.14 3.10 2.18
CA ILE A 123 -2.14 1.97 1.24
C ILE A 123 -1.98 2.54 -0.16
N ILE A 124 -0.97 2.08 -0.88
CA ILE A 124 -0.76 2.40 -2.29
C ILE A 124 -1.14 1.18 -3.12
N ARG A 125 -2.03 1.38 -4.08
CA ARG A 125 -2.46 0.39 -5.06
C ARG A 125 -1.80 0.66 -6.39
N PHE A 126 -1.37 -0.39 -7.07
CA PHE A 126 -0.72 -0.28 -8.37
C PHE A 126 -0.95 -1.54 -9.22
N ALA A 127 -0.65 -1.46 -10.52
CA ALA A 127 -0.65 -2.62 -11.40
C ALA A 127 0.31 -3.69 -10.86
N GLY A 128 -0.14 -4.95 -10.77
CA GLY A 128 0.63 -6.03 -10.19
C GLY A 128 1.95 -6.25 -10.91
N VAL A 129 3.05 -6.25 -10.16
CA VAL A 129 4.41 -6.51 -10.65
C VAL A 129 4.98 -7.74 -9.97
N THR A 130 5.77 -8.54 -10.69
CA THR A 130 6.53 -9.66 -10.10
C THR A 130 7.97 -9.22 -9.93
N THR A 131 8.46 -9.21 -8.69
CA THR A 131 9.76 -8.63 -8.36
C THR A 131 10.47 -9.40 -7.25
N PRO A 132 11.81 -9.47 -7.26
CA PRO A 132 12.58 -9.98 -6.14
C PRO A 132 12.72 -8.96 -5.00
N ALA A 133 12.49 -7.65 -5.25
CA ALA A 133 12.67 -6.63 -4.24
C ALA A 133 11.81 -5.39 -4.47
N LEU A 134 11.40 -4.78 -3.37
CA LEU A 134 10.82 -3.44 -3.32
C LEU A 134 11.76 -2.48 -2.61
N ARG A 135 11.65 -1.20 -2.89
CA ARG A 135 12.23 -0.15 -2.03
C ARG A 135 11.29 1.03 -1.89
N VAL A 136 11.34 1.66 -0.72
CA VAL A 136 10.65 2.90 -0.45
C VAL A 136 11.69 3.98 -0.27
N ARG A 137 11.65 5.00 -1.14
CA ARG A 137 12.51 6.18 -1.04
C ARG A 137 11.73 7.28 -0.37
N PHE A 138 12.18 7.69 0.81
CA PHE A 138 11.60 8.78 1.57
C PHE A 138 12.36 10.08 1.29
N GLY A 139 11.62 11.19 1.21
CA GLY A 139 12.20 12.51 1.01
C GLY A 139 11.33 13.59 1.64
N GLN A 140 11.91 14.78 1.80
CA GLN A 140 11.22 15.96 2.33
C GLN A 140 10.54 15.72 3.70
N ALA A 141 11.14 14.89 4.54
CA ALA A 141 10.61 14.68 5.88
C ALA A 141 10.87 15.92 6.76
N ARG A 142 9.96 16.18 7.70
CA ARG A 142 10.02 17.29 8.66
C ARG A 142 10.88 16.99 9.88
N GLY A 143 11.64 15.91 9.85
CA GLY A 143 12.51 15.42 10.92
C GLY A 143 13.00 14.00 10.60
N PRO A 144 13.70 13.33 11.52
CA PRO A 144 14.11 11.95 11.32
C PRO A 144 12.93 11.06 10.95
N LEU A 145 13.13 10.17 9.99
CA LEU A 145 12.11 9.20 9.62
C LEU A 145 11.86 8.22 10.78
N CYS A 146 10.61 7.84 10.99
CA CYS A 146 10.21 6.86 11.98
C CYS A 146 9.08 6.02 11.37
N ILE A 147 9.42 4.88 10.77
CA ILE A 147 8.48 3.99 10.08
C ILE A 147 8.23 2.76 10.96
N SER A 148 7.00 2.59 11.41
CA SER A 148 6.63 1.48 12.30
C SER A 148 6.22 0.22 11.54
N ASN A 149 5.70 0.38 10.30
CA ASN A 149 5.23 -0.79 9.57
C ASN A 149 5.27 -0.58 8.06
N VAL A 150 5.69 -1.63 7.35
CA VAL A 150 5.59 -1.78 5.90
C VAL A 150 5.15 -3.20 5.62
N GLU A 151 4.06 -3.34 4.87
CA GLU A 151 3.50 -4.61 4.45
C GLU A 151 3.28 -4.58 2.94
N ALA A 152 3.33 -5.74 2.27
CA ALA A 152 3.07 -5.86 0.85
C ALA A 152 2.11 -7.02 0.58
N TYR A 153 1.25 -6.86 -0.45
CA TYR A 153 0.19 -7.84 -0.74
C TYR A 153 0.03 -8.06 -2.24
N ASP A 154 -0.36 -9.27 -2.59
CA ASP A 154 -0.97 -9.62 -3.87
C ASP A 154 -2.47 -9.83 -3.62
N ALA A 155 -3.19 -8.73 -3.52
CA ALA A 155 -4.62 -8.76 -3.24
C ALA A 155 -5.44 -8.91 -4.54
N PRO A 156 -6.65 -9.48 -4.47
CA PRO A 156 -7.56 -9.50 -5.61
C PRO A 156 -7.77 -8.08 -6.16
N VAL A 157 -7.81 -7.95 -7.47
CA VAL A 157 -8.20 -6.69 -8.10
C VAL A 157 -9.67 -6.46 -7.76
N LEU A 158 -9.95 -5.45 -6.95
CA LEU A 158 -11.32 -4.97 -6.78
C LEU A 158 -11.79 -4.46 -8.14
N LEU A 159 -13.00 -4.82 -8.53
CA LEU A 159 -13.59 -4.37 -9.79
C LEU A 159 -13.50 -2.83 -9.84
N GLU A 160 -12.94 -2.32 -10.93
CA GLU A 160 -12.98 -0.88 -11.20
C GLU A 160 -14.44 -0.44 -11.34
N GLU A 161 -14.74 0.79 -10.93
CA GLU A 161 -16.06 1.36 -11.19
C GLU A 161 -16.39 1.29 -12.66
N PRO A 162 -17.60 0.82 -13.06
CA PRO A 162 -17.97 0.74 -14.45
C PRO A 162 -17.96 2.14 -15.06
N ARG A 163 -17.35 2.24 -16.22
CA ARG A 163 -17.32 3.48 -16.99
C ARG A 163 -18.67 3.70 -17.64
N ILE A 164 -19.31 4.81 -17.33
CA ILE A 164 -20.60 5.20 -17.91
C ILE A 164 -20.34 6.35 -18.88
N VAL A 165 -20.64 6.14 -20.16
CA VAL A 165 -20.48 7.15 -21.20
C VAL A 165 -21.82 7.35 -21.90
N ARG A 166 -22.27 8.60 -22.00
CA ARG A 166 -23.44 8.98 -22.79
C ARG A 166 -23.00 9.74 -24.05
N ASN A 167 -23.43 9.30 -25.21
CA ASN A 167 -23.16 10.00 -26.47
C ASN A 167 -24.17 11.13 -26.74
N GLY A 168 -23.92 11.92 -27.78
CA GLY A 168 -24.80 13.03 -28.18
C GLY A 168 -26.21 12.61 -28.62
N ALA A 169 -26.42 11.33 -28.98
CA ALA A 169 -27.73 10.77 -29.33
C ALA A 169 -28.50 10.25 -28.08
N GLY A 170 -27.89 10.33 -26.90
CA GLY A 170 -28.51 9.89 -25.66
C GLY A 170 -28.28 8.42 -25.33
N GLU A 171 -27.54 7.69 -26.13
CA GLU A 171 -27.16 6.29 -25.87
C GLU A 171 -26.14 6.21 -24.74
N VAL A 172 -26.35 5.26 -23.84
CA VAL A 172 -25.47 5.01 -22.68
C VAL A 172 -24.72 3.71 -22.91
N THR A 173 -23.39 3.79 -22.81
CA THR A 173 -22.50 2.63 -22.84
C THR A 173 -21.94 2.41 -21.45
N LEU A 174 -22.04 1.17 -20.97
CA LEU A 174 -21.45 0.70 -19.71
C LEU A 174 -20.26 -0.20 -20.07
N ALA A 175 -19.10 0.05 -19.46
CA ALA A 175 -17.92 -0.78 -19.64
C ALA A 175 -17.26 -1.02 -18.29
N ALA A 176 -16.88 -2.27 -17.98
CA ALA A 176 -16.02 -2.62 -16.88
C ALA A 176 -14.60 -2.85 -17.37
N GLY A 177 -13.59 -2.53 -16.54
CA GLY A 177 -12.19 -2.81 -16.85
C GLY A 177 -11.88 -4.32 -16.88
N ASP A 178 -12.67 -5.12 -16.18
CA ASP A 178 -12.57 -6.59 -16.17
C ASP A 178 -13.60 -7.20 -17.13
N THR A 179 -13.12 -8.00 -18.08
CA THR A 179 -13.96 -8.71 -19.06
C THR A 179 -14.83 -9.82 -18.46
N GLN A 180 -14.55 -10.25 -17.22
CA GLN A 180 -15.33 -11.22 -16.47
C GLN A 180 -16.37 -10.55 -15.55
N ALA A 181 -16.41 -9.22 -15.48
CA ALA A 181 -17.34 -8.51 -14.63
C ALA A 181 -18.75 -8.49 -15.21
N GLU A 182 -19.75 -8.83 -14.40
CA GLU A 182 -21.17 -8.64 -14.71
C GLU A 182 -21.61 -7.24 -14.26
N ILE A 183 -22.06 -6.41 -15.20
CA ILE A 183 -22.58 -5.09 -14.88
C ILE A 183 -24.10 -5.20 -14.69
N ARG A 184 -24.59 -4.89 -13.49
CA ARG A 184 -26.01 -4.77 -13.18
C ARG A 184 -26.37 -3.31 -13.03
N TYR A 185 -27.51 -2.91 -13.60
CA TYR A 185 -27.99 -1.53 -13.51
C TYR A 185 -29.51 -1.49 -13.36
N THR A 186 -30.02 -0.40 -12.79
CA THR A 186 -31.45 -0.08 -12.74
C THR A 186 -31.69 1.23 -13.48
N LEU A 187 -32.90 1.42 -13.98
CA LEU A 187 -33.32 2.68 -14.65
C LEU A 187 -34.09 3.62 -13.72
N ASP A 188 -34.58 3.10 -12.61
CA ASP A 188 -35.47 3.78 -11.68
C ASP A 188 -34.92 3.85 -10.25
N GLY A 189 -33.69 3.33 -10.03
CA GLY A 189 -33.05 3.30 -8.70
C GLY A 189 -33.59 2.22 -7.77
N THR A 190 -34.40 1.27 -8.26
CA THR A 190 -34.81 0.08 -7.49
C THR A 190 -33.78 -1.03 -7.65
N GLU A 191 -33.49 -1.79 -6.58
CA GLU A 191 -32.63 -2.98 -6.60
C GLU A 191 -33.36 -4.21 -7.16
#